data_927806afa1192589b10eb9e8dc1c96bc
#
_entry.id   927806afa1192589b10eb9e8dc1c96bc
#
_cell.length_a   1.000
_cell.length_b   1.000
_cell.length_c   1.000
_cell.angle_alpha   90.00
_cell.angle_beta   90.00
_cell.angle_gamma   90.00
#
_symmetry.space_group_name_H-M   'P 1'
#
loop_
_entity.id
_entity.type
_entity.pdbx_description
1 polymer ?
#
loop_
_entity_poly.entity_id
_entity_poly.type
_entity_poly.pdbx_seq_one_letter_code
_entity_poly.pdbx_strand_id
1 'polypeptide(L)'
;MKSLIDRQVGTRIAKMLQESQHTHGYIQTTEIQRISDQVGEPVRVIQDVVSFFPHFRSTEPPKCHVYVCRDMSCRLRGSVAMADRLRRLQSKLGDESLEITEASCLGRCDRAPAVLINEQLVVGRTEEELSDIVLATLEGVEPNADSDMDTARLSLSNGELDCYQRQDRQAYAAVKNYLLAPNPDHIISALRTAGLQGMGGAGAPASEKWDETRRAPGDVKYVVCNADESEPGTFKDRDILLAAPHLVIEGMILAALVTGAKRGFIYIRHEYFEQIRRLDEAIAEAIQLNACGSNIFGSGREFRLEIFISPGGYVCGEQTALIEALEGKRSEPRNRPPELQTNGLYNQPTILNNVETFAWVPAIMLNAPAAISPEREQTTVSPEREQAAVSPEREQTAGPTLAADTAGVWFKNSGRNRARGKRFFSISGDLNRPGAYEVPCGITLGELIDEFAGGMKDNCALQAVALSGPSGGFLPAWLPKGSIRSPKKTDRDGNETDELKYPKLIGEPIDVRLLPLDLNAGREIGFMLGAGIVVYGENADMLDQAIACSRFYQRESCGKCVPCRLGTRKMVDFAESLLLSAPSFNPVETESSVRILSRIMETTSICGLGQVASNPLKSYLRYFWQKGNSHGQ
;
A
#
# COMPACT_ATOMS: atom_id res chain seq x y z
N MET A 1 -38.23 3.53 0.90
CA MET A 1 -36.94 3.39 0.20
C MET A 1 -36.32 4.77 0.08
N LYS A 2 -35.24 5.06 0.85
CA LYS A 2 -34.46 6.29 0.64
C LYS A 2 -33.91 6.26 -0.78
N SER A 3 -34.00 7.35 -1.53
CA SER A 3 -33.53 7.43 -2.92
C SER A 3 -32.01 7.16 -2.99
N LEU A 4 -31.49 6.79 -4.17
CA LEU A 4 -30.03 6.67 -4.39
C LEU A 4 -29.27 7.97 -4.05
N ILE A 5 -29.94 9.12 -4.16
CA ILE A 5 -29.44 10.44 -3.81
C ILE A 5 -29.22 10.56 -2.30
N ASP A 6 -30.15 10.01 -1.47
CA ASP A 6 -30.01 10.01 0.00
C ASP A 6 -28.85 9.15 0.50
N ARG A 7 -28.43 8.14 -0.27
CA ARG A 7 -27.30 7.25 0.09
C ARG A 7 -25.92 7.88 -0.10
N GLN A 8 -25.81 9.01 -0.81
CA GLN A 8 -24.53 9.69 -1.10
C GLN A 8 -24.20 10.80 -0.07
N VAL A 9 -25.04 10.96 0.95
CA VAL A 9 -24.87 11.99 1.97
C VAL A 9 -23.49 11.93 2.62
N GLY A 10 -23.02 10.75 2.95
CA GLY A 10 -21.73 10.55 3.62
C GLY A 10 -20.52 11.03 2.81
N THR A 11 -20.43 10.64 1.53
CA THR A 11 -19.34 11.08 0.63
C THR A 11 -19.36 12.62 0.49
N ARG A 12 -20.55 13.24 0.56
CA ARG A 12 -20.70 14.70 0.52
C ARG A 12 -20.17 15.37 1.78
N ILE A 13 -20.36 14.78 2.98
CA ILE A 13 -19.88 15.35 4.25
C ILE A 13 -18.38 15.60 4.20
N ALA A 14 -17.59 14.56 3.91
CA ALA A 14 -16.14 14.69 3.87
C ALA A 14 -15.68 15.73 2.84
N LYS A 15 -16.29 15.70 1.63
CA LYS A 15 -15.98 16.67 0.57
C LYS A 15 -16.30 18.12 0.98
N MET A 16 -17.46 18.35 1.58
CA MET A 16 -17.85 19.69 2.05
C MET A 16 -16.96 20.19 3.18
N LEU A 17 -16.51 19.31 4.08
CA LEU A 17 -15.54 19.66 5.13
C LEU A 17 -14.17 20.03 4.53
N GLN A 18 -13.69 19.28 3.53
CA GLN A 18 -12.45 19.59 2.81
C GLN A 18 -12.55 20.93 2.06
N GLU A 19 -13.64 21.16 1.35
CA GLU A 19 -13.91 22.44 0.67
C GLU A 19 -13.94 23.62 1.65
N SER A 20 -14.58 23.44 2.82
CA SER A 20 -14.61 24.45 3.87
C SER A 20 -13.22 24.74 4.41
N GLN A 21 -12.44 23.71 4.74
CA GLN A 21 -11.07 23.88 5.24
C GLN A 21 -10.14 24.51 4.18
N HIS A 22 -10.27 24.11 2.92
CA HIS A 22 -9.50 24.71 1.83
C HIS A 22 -9.81 26.21 1.66
N THR A 23 -11.08 26.60 1.83
CA THR A 23 -11.53 28.00 1.67
C THR A 23 -11.12 28.89 2.84
N HIS A 24 -11.18 28.37 4.07
CA HIS A 24 -11.00 29.15 5.29
C HIS A 24 -9.74 28.83 6.09
N GLY A 25 -8.99 27.80 5.69
CA GLY A 25 -7.83 27.26 6.42
C GLY A 25 -8.22 26.32 7.57
N TYR A 26 -9.48 26.37 8.04
CA TYR A 26 -10.01 25.54 9.11
C TYR A 26 -11.55 25.42 9.01
N ILE A 27 -12.13 24.49 9.77
CA ILE A 27 -13.57 24.24 9.77
C ILE A 27 -14.22 25.08 10.86
N GLN A 28 -14.97 26.10 10.44
CA GLN A 28 -15.71 26.98 11.34
C GLN A 28 -16.98 26.30 11.90
N THR A 29 -17.38 26.65 13.11
CA THR A 29 -18.62 26.12 13.73
C THR A 29 -19.86 26.40 12.87
N THR A 30 -19.90 27.57 12.21
CA THR A 30 -20.97 27.96 11.28
C THR A 30 -21.04 27.03 10.07
N GLU A 31 -19.88 26.56 9.56
CA GLU A 31 -19.81 25.59 8.46
C GLU A 31 -20.31 24.22 8.87
N ILE A 32 -20.01 23.76 10.09
CA ILE A 32 -20.53 22.50 10.63
C ILE A 32 -22.07 22.55 10.65
N GLN A 33 -22.66 23.65 11.10
CA GLN A 33 -24.12 23.83 11.08
C GLN A 33 -24.66 23.84 9.64
N ARG A 34 -24.04 24.61 8.74
CA ARG A 34 -24.44 24.69 7.32
C ARG A 34 -24.41 23.31 6.66
N ILE A 35 -23.34 22.54 6.89
CA ILE A 35 -23.21 21.16 6.35
C ILE A 35 -24.31 20.27 6.92
N SER A 36 -24.55 20.32 8.24
CA SER A 36 -25.62 19.59 8.92
C SER A 36 -26.98 19.84 8.27
N ASP A 37 -27.33 21.09 8.05
CA ASP A 37 -28.60 21.50 7.43
C ASP A 37 -28.71 21.02 5.96
N GLN A 38 -27.61 21.08 5.21
CA GLN A 38 -27.61 20.69 3.80
C GLN A 38 -27.66 19.18 3.57
N VAL A 39 -27.06 18.39 4.47
CA VAL A 39 -27.04 16.93 4.35
C VAL A 39 -28.17 16.25 5.13
N GLY A 40 -28.83 16.98 6.04
CA GLY A 40 -29.91 16.45 6.87
C GLY A 40 -29.42 15.52 7.99
N GLU A 41 -28.14 15.62 8.37
CA GLU A 41 -27.56 14.84 9.47
C GLU A 41 -27.35 15.75 10.70
N PRO A 42 -27.50 15.23 11.93
CA PRO A 42 -27.28 16.00 13.14
C PRO A 42 -25.86 16.59 13.23
N VAL A 43 -25.71 17.80 13.76
CA VAL A 43 -24.41 18.49 13.97
C VAL A 43 -23.37 17.58 14.63
N ARG A 44 -23.76 16.78 15.62
CA ARG A 44 -22.87 15.84 16.30
C ARG A 44 -22.20 14.85 15.34
N VAL A 45 -22.89 14.43 14.27
CA VAL A 45 -22.33 13.49 13.26
C VAL A 45 -21.21 14.18 12.49
N ILE A 46 -21.40 15.45 12.14
CA ILE A 46 -20.37 16.24 11.45
C ILE A 46 -19.18 16.49 12.38
N GLN A 47 -19.45 16.84 13.67
CA GLN A 47 -18.41 17.02 14.68
C GLN A 47 -17.62 15.75 14.95
N ASP A 48 -18.27 14.57 14.96
CA ASP A 48 -17.61 13.28 15.12
C ASP A 48 -16.62 13.02 13.97
N VAL A 49 -16.97 13.40 12.75
CA VAL A 49 -16.05 13.30 11.59
C VAL A 49 -14.88 14.28 11.75
N VAL A 50 -15.15 15.55 12.04
CA VAL A 50 -14.09 16.58 12.21
C VAL A 50 -13.10 16.18 13.31
N SER A 51 -13.59 15.71 14.45
CA SER A 51 -12.74 15.37 15.60
C SER A 51 -11.94 14.08 15.43
N PHE A 52 -12.36 13.19 14.52
CA PHE A 52 -11.71 11.91 14.31
C PHE A 52 -10.51 12.00 13.38
N PHE A 53 -10.59 12.78 12.32
CA PHE A 53 -9.57 12.83 11.28
C PHE A 53 -8.52 13.91 11.53
N PRO A 54 -7.23 13.56 11.56
CA PRO A 54 -6.15 14.47 11.94
C PRO A 54 -5.91 15.61 10.94
N HIS A 55 -6.38 15.48 9.70
CA HIS A 55 -6.26 16.53 8.69
C HIS A 55 -7.24 17.71 8.93
N PHE A 56 -8.37 17.47 9.61
CA PHE A 56 -9.32 18.51 9.87
C PHE A 56 -8.90 19.39 11.06
N ARG A 57 -8.90 20.70 10.84
CA ARG A 57 -8.60 21.73 11.85
C ARG A 57 -9.88 22.45 12.26
N SER A 58 -10.06 22.66 13.56
CA SER A 58 -11.16 23.44 14.12
C SER A 58 -10.76 24.85 14.58
N THR A 59 -9.47 25.19 14.44
CA THR A 59 -8.87 26.48 14.81
C THR A 59 -8.11 27.06 13.64
N GLU A 60 -8.01 28.38 13.58
CA GLU A 60 -7.26 29.09 12.55
C GLU A 60 -5.79 28.63 12.53
N PRO A 61 -5.23 28.31 11.35
CA PRO A 61 -3.85 27.89 11.25
C PRO A 61 -2.90 29.06 11.52
N PRO A 62 -1.68 28.80 12.05
CA PRO A 62 -0.63 29.82 12.16
C PRO A 62 -0.12 30.24 10.77
N LYS A 63 0.71 31.28 10.71
CA LYS A 63 1.32 31.72 9.44
C LYS A 63 2.16 30.65 8.77
N CYS A 64 2.86 29.83 9.58
CA CYS A 64 3.63 28.71 9.12
C CYS A 64 3.32 27.47 9.97
N HIS A 65 2.82 26.42 9.32
CA HIS A 65 2.59 25.13 9.94
C HIS A 65 3.50 24.07 9.34
N VAL A 66 4.25 23.37 10.19
CA VAL A 66 5.24 22.38 9.79
C VAL A 66 4.91 21.02 10.37
N TYR A 67 4.67 20.05 9.49
CA TYR A 67 4.56 18.63 9.85
C TYR A 67 5.89 17.93 9.61
N VAL A 68 6.51 17.38 10.64
CA VAL A 68 7.76 16.62 10.54
C VAL A 68 7.47 15.13 10.67
N CYS A 69 7.82 14.36 9.64
CA CYS A 69 7.71 12.90 9.71
C CYS A 69 8.66 12.32 10.76
N ARG A 70 8.13 11.47 11.65
CA ARG A 70 8.88 10.90 12.79
C ARG A 70 9.16 9.42 12.68
N ASP A 71 8.72 8.75 11.60
CA ASP A 71 8.71 7.30 11.52
C ASP A 71 9.96 6.75 10.82
N MET A 72 10.34 5.56 11.23
CA MET A 72 11.37 4.66 10.65
C MET A 72 12.50 5.37 9.90
N SER A 73 12.45 5.44 8.55
CA SER A 73 13.52 6.01 7.72
C SER A 73 13.77 7.50 7.97
N CYS A 74 12.72 8.30 8.25
CA CYS A 74 12.89 9.70 8.61
C CYS A 74 13.58 9.84 9.96
N ARG A 75 13.23 8.98 10.93
CA ARG A 75 13.90 8.93 12.24
C ARG A 75 15.37 8.54 12.11
N LEU A 76 15.73 7.55 11.27
CA LEU A 76 17.12 7.20 10.96
C LEU A 76 17.90 8.37 10.36
N ARG A 77 17.22 9.30 9.68
CA ARG A 77 17.82 10.47 9.03
C ARG A 77 17.69 11.75 9.85
N GLY A 78 17.47 11.64 11.16
CA GLY A 78 17.58 12.77 12.09
C GLY A 78 16.33 13.63 12.23
N SER A 79 15.15 13.16 11.81
CA SER A 79 13.91 13.96 11.91
C SER A 79 13.55 14.38 13.34
N VAL A 80 14.01 13.65 14.36
CA VAL A 80 13.83 14.02 15.78
C VAL A 80 14.59 15.29 16.13
N ALA A 81 15.89 15.34 15.82
CA ALA A 81 16.72 16.52 16.08
C ALA A 81 16.21 17.74 15.30
N MET A 82 15.75 17.52 14.06
CA MET A 82 15.10 18.52 13.22
C MET A 82 13.84 19.09 13.89
N ALA A 83 12.94 18.24 14.36
CA ALA A 83 11.74 18.67 15.07
C ALA A 83 12.06 19.46 16.34
N ASP A 84 13.06 19.01 17.12
CA ASP A 84 13.49 19.71 18.34
C ASP A 84 14.11 21.08 18.04
N ARG A 85 14.86 21.21 16.96
CA ARG A 85 15.38 22.51 16.51
C ARG A 85 14.25 23.46 16.12
N LEU A 86 13.28 22.99 15.36
CA LEU A 86 12.10 23.78 14.97
C LEU A 86 11.23 24.18 16.17
N ARG A 87 11.06 23.31 17.16
CA ARG A 87 10.36 23.65 18.42
C ARG A 87 11.07 24.75 19.21
N ARG A 88 12.42 24.72 19.22
CA ARG A 88 13.19 25.83 19.81
C ARG A 88 12.96 27.15 19.05
N LEU A 89 12.78 27.10 17.73
CA LEU A 89 12.42 28.26 16.92
C LEU A 89 10.99 28.72 17.24
N GLN A 90 10.01 27.80 17.28
CA GLN A 90 8.63 28.07 17.68
C GLN A 90 8.56 28.77 19.05
N SER A 91 9.29 28.27 20.06
CA SER A 91 9.33 28.88 21.39
C SER A 91 9.81 30.33 21.41
N LYS A 92 10.58 30.76 20.40
CA LYS A 92 11.04 32.15 20.25
C LYS A 92 10.05 33.05 19.50
N LEU A 93 9.31 32.48 18.53
CA LEU A 93 8.43 33.22 17.62
C LEU A 93 6.97 33.26 18.07
N GLY A 94 6.56 32.31 18.92
CA GLY A 94 5.18 32.12 19.40
C GLY A 94 4.35 31.24 18.47
N ASP A 95 3.36 30.56 19.07
CA ASP A 95 2.52 29.55 18.42
C ASP A 95 1.59 30.14 17.33
N GLU A 96 1.25 31.40 17.41
CA GLU A 96 0.48 32.10 16.37
C GLU A 96 1.26 32.28 15.07
N SER A 97 2.59 32.28 15.15
CA SER A 97 3.45 32.44 13.97
C SER A 97 3.86 31.10 13.40
N LEU A 98 4.26 30.16 14.24
CA LEU A 98 4.82 28.87 13.85
C LEU A 98 4.26 27.75 14.72
N GLU A 99 3.75 26.71 14.09
CA GLU A 99 3.31 25.48 14.75
C GLU A 99 4.10 24.28 14.21
N ILE A 100 4.68 23.47 15.09
CA ILE A 100 5.42 22.26 14.73
C ILE A 100 4.66 21.04 15.21
N THR A 101 4.22 20.24 14.26
CA THR A 101 3.49 18.98 14.50
C THR A 101 4.31 17.79 14.00
N GLU A 102 4.41 16.75 14.83
CA GLU A 102 4.95 15.47 14.38
C GLU A 102 3.88 14.69 13.62
N ALA A 103 4.17 14.33 12.38
CA ALA A 103 3.29 13.55 11.53
C ALA A 103 3.71 12.08 11.47
N SER A 104 2.76 11.21 11.20
CA SER A 104 3.02 9.86 10.70
C SER A 104 3.63 9.90 9.30
N CYS A 105 3.99 8.74 8.75
CA CYS A 105 4.72 8.62 7.49
C CYS A 105 4.09 9.45 6.36
N LEU A 106 4.89 10.36 5.78
CA LEU A 106 4.50 11.19 4.63
C LEU A 106 4.70 10.49 3.27
N GLY A 107 5.05 9.21 3.27
CA GLY A 107 5.23 8.41 2.04
C GLY A 107 6.49 8.76 1.23
N ARG A 108 7.54 9.34 1.84
CA ARG A 108 8.82 9.71 1.19
C ARG A 108 10.02 9.10 1.90
N CYS A 109 9.89 7.81 2.27
CA CYS A 109 10.93 7.08 3.00
C CYS A 109 12.22 6.90 2.18
N ASP A 110 12.12 6.94 0.85
CA ASP A 110 13.23 6.95 -0.10
C ASP A 110 14.06 8.23 -0.08
N ARG A 111 13.46 9.35 0.32
CA ARG A 111 14.09 10.68 0.36
C ARG A 111 14.00 11.32 1.75
N ALA A 112 14.11 10.50 2.78
CA ALA A 112 14.06 10.94 4.17
C ALA A 112 15.20 11.94 4.53
N PRO A 113 14.96 12.91 5.43
CA PRO A 113 13.72 13.19 6.16
C PRO A 113 12.67 13.92 5.30
N ALA A 114 11.39 13.70 5.60
CA ALA A 114 10.27 14.33 4.91
C ALA A 114 9.51 15.29 5.85
N VAL A 115 9.16 16.45 5.31
CA VAL A 115 8.47 17.54 6.03
C VAL A 115 7.41 18.15 5.10
N LEU A 116 6.25 18.54 5.65
CA LEU A 116 5.30 19.43 4.97
C LEU A 116 5.34 20.80 5.62
N ILE A 117 5.48 21.86 4.84
CA ILE A 117 5.43 23.25 5.27
C ILE A 117 4.27 23.90 4.52
N ASN A 118 3.20 24.30 5.21
CA ASN A 118 1.99 24.84 4.59
C ASN A 118 1.53 23.99 3.38
N GLU A 119 1.45 22.66 3.56
CA GLU A 119 1.09 21.66 2.51
C GLU A 119 2.12 21.52 1.36
N GLN A 120 3.25 22.22 1.41
CA GLN A 120 4.34 22.02 0.44
C GLN A 120 5.30 20.95 0.95
N LEU A 121 5.58 19.94 0.11
CA LEU A 121 6.46 18.83 0.43
C LEU A 121 7.92 19.26 0.30
N VAL A 122 8.71 19.04 1.35
CA VAL A 122 10.16 19.28 1.40
C VAL A 122 10.85 18.01 1.90
N VAL A 123 11.84 17.49 1.17
CA VAL A 123 12.50 16.22 1.49
C VAL A 123 14.03 16.35 1.48
N GLY A 124 14.70 15.53 2.28
CA GLY A 124 16.17 15.38 2.25
C GLY A 124 16.95 16.63 2.67
N ARG A 125 16.34 17.55 3.42
CA ARG A 125 17.01 18.78 3.88
C ARG A 125 17.72 18.55 5.21
N THR A 126 18.79 19.32 5.43
CA THR A 126 19.46 19.43 6.74
C THR A 126 18.61 20.27 7.71
N GLU A 127 18.96 20.24 9.00
CA GLU A 127 18.30 21.05 10.02
C GLU A 127 18.45 22.57 9.76
N GLU A 128 19.61 23.00 9.22
CA GLU A 128 19.89 24.38 8.85
C GLU A 128 19.00 24.81 7.69
N GLU A 129 19.06 24.10 6.56
CA GLU A 129 18.28 24.38 5.36
C GLU A 129 16.79 24.45 5.66
N LEU A 130 16.27 23.53 6.49
CA LEU A 130 14.87 23.54 6.87
C LEU A 130 14.51 24.76 7.73
N SER A 131 15.39 25.15 8.67
CA SER A 131 15.19 26.36 9.48
C SER A 131 15.13 27.61 8.62
N ASP A 132 16.00 27.72 7.61
CA ASP A 132 16.03 28.85 6.66
C ASP A 132 14.76 28.90 5.81
N ILE A 133 14.26 27.73 5.32
CA ILE A 133 13.00 27.64 4.57
C ILE A 133 11.82 28.10 5.44
N VAL A 134 11.76 27.65 6.71
CA VAL A 134 10.69 28.05 7.64
C VAL A 134 10.71 29.57 7.91
N LEU A 135 11.90 30.16 8.11
CA LEU A 135 12.04 31.60 8.30
C LEU A 135 11.61 32.39 7.05
N ALA A 136 12.02 31.95 5.87
CA ALA A 136 11.59 32.57 4.60
C ALA A 136 10.07 32.46 4.41
N THR A 137 9.46 31.32 4.81
CA THR A 137 7.99 31.13 4.76
C THR A 137 7.26 32.11 5.67
N LEU A 138 7.80 32.39 6.85
CA LEU A 138 7.24 33.40 7.77
C LEU A 138 7.32 34.82 7.21
N GLU A 139 8.29 35.09 6.32
CA GLU A 139 8.43 36.35 5.57
C GLU A 139 7.55 36.39 4.31
N GLY A 140 6.77 35.34 4.02
CA GLY A 140 5.85 35.27 2.89
C GLY A 140 6.42 34.64 1.63
N VAL A 141 7.58 33.95 1.71
CA VAL A 141 8.13 33.17 0.59
C VAL A 141 7.59 31.76 0.65
N GLU A 142 6.85 31.34 -0.37
CA GLU A 142 6.36 29.96 -0.44
C GLU A 142 7.51 28.95 -0.58
N PRO A 143 7.49 27.82 0.17
CA PRO A 143 8.46 26.76 0.01
C PRO A 143 8.41 26.18 -1.41
N ASN A 144 9.57 25.90 -2.00
CA ASN A 144 9.63 25.17 -3.25
C ASN A 144 9.39 23.69 -2.98
N ALA A 145 8.23 23.17 -3.44
CA ALA A 145 7.87 21.77 -3.27
C ALA A 145 8.76 20.85 -4.11
N ASP A 146 9.19 19.74 -3.51
CA ASP A 146 9.94 18.69 -4.20
C ASP A 146 8.97 17.76 -4.96
N SER A 147 9.27 17.49 -6.25
CA SER A 147 8.47 16.57 -7.09
C SER A 147 8.86 15.10 -6.88
N ASP A 148 7.88 14.22 -7.04
CA ASP A 148 8.05 12.76 -7.05
C ASP A 148 8.26 12.20 -8.46
N MET A 149 8.17 13.01 -9.52
CA MET A 149 8.10 12.53 -10.90
C MET A 149 9.34 11.75 -11.35
N ASP A 150 10.52 12.18 -10.97
CA ASP A 150 11.76 11.50 -11.39
C ASP A 150 11.91 10.13 -10.71
N THR A 151 11.56 10.03 -9.42
CA THR A 151 11.55 8.75 -8.71
C THR A 151 10.50 7.81 -9.28
N ALA A 152 9.31 8.30 -9.60
CA ALA A 152 8.24 7.52 -10.21
C ALA A 152 8.63 6.97 -11.60
N ARG A 153 9.24 7.80 -12.44
CA ARG A 153 9.75 7.35 -13.74
C ARG A 153 10.84 6.29 -13.60
N LEU A 154 11.76 6.47 -12.66
CA LEU A 154 12.82 5.49 -12.40
C LEU A 154 12.24 4.16 -11.92
N SER A 155 11.25 4.19 -11.03
CA SER A 155 10.60 2.98 -10.49
C SER A 155 9.96 2.12 -11.58
N LEU A 156 9.41 2.72 -12.65
CA LEU A 156 8.73 2.00 -13.72
C LEU A 156 9.61 1.75 -14.96
N SER A 157 10.77 2.41 -15.09
CA SER A 157 11.57 2.44 -16.33
C SER A 157 12.03 1.08 -16.85
N ASN A 158 12.27 0.13 -15.96
CA ASN A 158 12.79 -1.22 -16.29
C ASN A 158 11.77 -2.33 -16.00
N GLY A 159 10.53 -1.97 -15.66
CA GLY A 159 9.49 -2.89 -15.28
C GLY A 159 8.68 -3.46 -16.44
N GLU A 160 7.81 -4.40 -16.14
CA GLU A 160 6.84 -4.97 -17.09
C GLU A 160 5.42 -4.49 -16.82
N LEU A 161 5.21 -3.74 -15.72
CA LEU A 161 3.91 -3.17 -15.37
C LEU A 161 3.42 -2.24 -16.49
N ASP A 162 4.27 -1.31 -16.96
CA ASP A 162 3.88 -0.37 -18.00
C ASP A 162 3.85 -1.04 -19.37
N CYS A 163 2.79 -1.80 -19.61
CA CYS A 163 2.56 -2.52 -20.85
C CYS A 163 2.28 -1.59 -22.05
N TYR A 164 1.94 -0.33 -21.82
CA TYR A 164 1.68 0.63 -22.91
C TYR A 164 2.99 1.11 -23.55
N GLN A 165 3.95 1.58 -22.75
CA GLN A 165 5.25 2.03 -23.25
C GLN A 165 6.04 0.86 -23.88
N ARG A 166 6.01 -0.29 -23.23
CA ARG A 166 6.83 -1.43 -23.62
C ARG A 166 6.44 -2.09 -24.94
N GLN A 167 5.17 -2.03 -25.31
CA GLN A 167 4.61 -2.75 -26.46
C GLN A 167 4.03 -1.81 -27.51
N ASP A 168 4.31 -0.51 -27.43
CA ASP A 168 3.74 0.54 -28.29
C ASP A 168 2.19 0.40 -28.38
N ARG A 169 1.56 0.11 -27.25
CA ARG A 169 0.12 -0.11 -27.16
C ARG A 169 -0.61 1.17 -26.77
N GLN A 170 -1.75 1.36 -27.38
CA GLN A 170 -2.65 2.44 -26.97
C GLN A 170 -3.22 2.20 -25.59
N ALA A 171 -3.37 3.25 -24.80
CA ALA A 171 -4.07 3.19 -23.52
C ALA A 171 -5.48 2.60 -23.69
N TYR A 172 -5.92 1.85 -22.67
CA TYR A 172 -7.21 1.16 -22.64
C TYR A 172 -7.39 0.06 -23.69
N ALA A 173 -6.31 -0.53 -24.18
CA ALA A 173 -6.37 -1.62 -25.15
C ALA A 173 -7.02 -2.89 -24.57
N ALA A 174 -6.83 -3.19 -23.28
CA ALA A 174 -7.46 -4.34 -22.65
C ALA A 174 -8.98 -4.17 -22.53
N VAL A 175 -9.44 -2.95 -22.23
CA VAL A 175 -10.87 -2.62 -22.23
C VAL A 175 -11.47 -2.74 -23.64
N LYS A 176 -10.80 -2.19 -24.66
CA LYS A 176 -11.25 -2.31 -26.06
C LYS A 176 -11.36 -3.77 -26.50
N ASN A 177 -10.33 -4.59 -26.19
CA ASN A 177 -10.32 -6.02 -26.49
C ASN A 177 -11.48 -6.76 -25.78
N TYR A 178 -11.71 -6.45 -24.51
CA TYR A 178 -12.83 -7.03 -23.77
C TYR A 178 -14.19 -6.68 -24.41
N LEU A 179 -14.39 -5.46 -24.87
CA LEU A 179 -15.64 -5.01 -25.45
C LEU A 179 -15.93 -5.63 -26.83
N LEU A 180 -14.92 -6.11 -27.57
CA LEU A 180 -15.12 -6.86 -28.82
C LEU A 180 -15.75 -8.24 -28.58
N ALA A 181 -15.43 -8.90 -27.46
CA ALA A 181 -15.98 -10.19 -27.07
C ALA A 181 -16.18 -10.26 -25.55
N PRO A 182 -17.23 -9.63 -25.01
CA PRO A 182 -17.43 -9.49 -23.58
C PRO A 182 -17.65 -10.84 -22.90
N ASN A 183 -16.69 -11.26 -22.10
CA ASN A 183 -16.74 -12.48 -21.30
C ASN A 183 -16.10 -12.27 -19.92
N PRO A 184 -16.90 -12.05 -18.85
CA PRO A 184 -16.38 -11.88 -17.50
C PRO A 184 -15.57 -13.09 -17.00
N ASP A 185 -15.95 -14.31 -17.38
CA ASP A 185 -15.24 -15.52 -16.94
C ASP A 185 -13.83 -15.60 -17.52
N HIS A 186 -13.58 -15.01 -18.69
CA HIS A 186 -12.25 -14.92 -19.28
C HIS A 186 -11.30 -14.09 -18.39
N ILE A 187 -11.73 -12.90 -17.93
CA ILE A 187 -10.89 -12.07 -17.03
C ILE A 187 -10.66 -12.80 -15.71
N ILE A 188 -11.71 -13.36 -15.10
CA ILE A 188 -11.59 -14.08 -13.82
C ILE A 188 -10.65 -15.27 -13.95
N SER A 189 -10.74 -16.03 -15.05
CA SER A 189 -9.84 -17.15 -15.34
C SER A 189 -8.39 -16.68 -15.54
N ALA A 190 -8.18 -15.59 -16.28
CA ALA A 190 -6.85 -15.01 -16.48
C ALA A 190 -6.20 -14.58 -15.15
N LEU A 191 -6.94 -13.89 -14.28
CA LEU A 191 -6.46 -13.48 -12.97
C LEU A 191 -6.17 -14.68 -12.05
N ARG A 192 -6.98 -15.73 -12.12
CA ARG A 192 -6.77 -16.98 -11.39
C ARG A 192 -5.54 -17.72 -11.89
N THR A 193 -5.35 -17.82 -13.19
CA THR A 193 -4.16 -18.43 -13.82
C THR A 193 -2.89 -17.65 -13.47
N ALA A 194 -2.94 -16.31 -13.54
CA ALA A 194 -1.87 -15.44 -13.11
C ALA A 194 -1.51 -15.64 -11.63
N GLY A 195 -2.49 -16.01 -10.81
CA GLY A 195 -2.34 -16.07 -9.36
C GLY A 195 -2.21 -14.67 -8.75
N LEU A 196 -2.85 -13.65 -9.36
CA LEU A 196 -2.79 -12.28 -8.87
C LEU A 196 -3.41 -12.17 -7.48
N GLN A 197 -2.58 -11.81 -6.51
CA GLN A 197 -2.97 -11.56 -5.12
C GLN A 197 -3.14 -10.06 -4.88
N GLY A 198 -3.87 -9.69 -3.83
CA GLY A 198 -3.95 -8.31 -3.37
C GLY A 198 -2.59 -7.79 -2.92
N MET A 199 -2.11 -6.71 -3.54
CA MET A 199 -0.78 -6.13 -3.34
C MET A 199 -0.72 -5.10 -2.19
N GLY A 200 -1.83 -4.89 -1.50
CA GLY A 200 -1.92 -3.99 -0.33
C GLY A 200 -1.61 -4.64 1.03
N GLY A 201 -1.04 -5.86 1.06
CA GLY A 201 -0.59 -6.54 2.28
C GLY A 201 -1.28 -7.88 2.58
N ALA A 202 -2.61 -7.97 2.55
CA ALA A 202 -3.35 -9.17 2.95
C ALA A 202 -3.21 -10.36 1.98
N GLY A 203 -2.90 -10.12 0.70
CA GLY A 203 -2.63 -11.16 -0.28
C GLY A 203 -3.82 -12.05 -0.66
N ALA A 204 -5.07 -11.57 -0.53
CA ALA A 204 -6.24 -12.31 -0.97
C ALA A 204 -6.29 -12.41 -2.50
N PRO A 205 -6.72 -13.57 -3.09
CA PRO A 205 -6.79 -13.72 -4.53
C PRO A 205 -7.75 -12.70 -5.18
N ALA A 206 -7.28 -11.93 -6.14
CA ALA A 206 -8.11 -10.92 -6.82
C ALA A 206 -9.27 -11.57 -7.60
N SER A 207 -9.03 -12.71 -8.25
CA SER A 207 -10.04 -13.46 -8.99
C SER A 207 -11.24 -13.88 -8.14
N GLU A 208 -11.01 -14.30 -6.90
CA GLU A 208 -12.07 -14.72 -5.97
C GLU A 208 -12.92 -13.53 -5.57
N LYS A 209 -12.30 -12.42 -5.14
CA LYS A 209 -13.02 -11.19 -4.78
C LYS A 209 -13.89 -10.66 -5.92
N TRP A 210 -13.38 -10.69 -7.16
CA TRP A 210 -14.12 -10.20 -8.32
C TRP A 210 -15.30 -11.12 -8.66
N ASP A 211 -15.11 -12.43 -8.60
CA ASP A 211 -16.15 -13.41 -8.88
C ASP A 211 -17.26 -13.40 -7.82
N GLU A 212 -16.89 -13.33 -6.54
CA GLU A 212 -17.84 -13.19 -5.42
C GLU A 212 -18.68 -11.91 -5.57
N THR A 213 -18.04 -10.76 -5.84
CA THR A 213 -18.76 -9.49 -6.06
C THR A 213 -19.67 -9.56 -7.30
N ARG A 214 -19.20 -10.19 -8.39
CA ARG A 214 -20.00 -10.39 -9.60
C ARG A 214 -21.27 -11.16 -9.31
N ARG A 215 -21.15 -12.25 -8.56
CA ARG A 215 -22.26 -13.16 -8.23
C ARG A 215 -23.15 -12.66 -7.09
N ALA A 216 -22.67 -11.71 -6.30
CA ALA A 216 -23.45 -11.15 -5.20
C ALA A 216 -24.74 -10.51 -5.74
N PRO A 217 -25.90 -10.72 -5.06
CA PRO A 217 -27.18 -10.17 -5.48
C PRO A 217 -27.21 -8.64 -5.38
N GLY A 218 -28.03 -8.00 -6.19
CA GLY A 218 -28.25 -6.55 -6.21
C GLY A 218 -27.77 -5.88 -7.50
N ASP A 219 -28.50 -4.84 -7.89
CA ASP A 219 -28.28 -4.12 -9.16
C ASP A 219 -27.23 -3.01 -9.02
N VAL A 220 -26.90 -2.63 -7.78
CA VAL A 220 -25.92 -1.58 -7.49
C VAL A 220 -24.66 -2.23 -6.93
N LYS A 221 -23.53 -1.97 -7.59
CA LYS A 221 -22.22 -2.43 -7.18
C LYS A 221 -21.20 -1.31 -7.31
N TYR A 222 -20.09 -1.40 -6.55
CA TYR A 222 -19.03 -0.39 -6.54
C TYR A 222 -17.67 -1.02 -6.79
N VAL A 223 -16.76 -0.20 -7.35
CA VAL A 223 -15.33 -0.49 -7.45
C VAL A 223 -14.57 0.60 -6.69
N VAL A 224 -13.73 0.19 -5.74
CA VAL A 224 -12.93 1.11 -4.93
C VAL A 224 -11.46 0.75 -5.05
N CYS A 225 -10.65 1.75 -5.41
CA CYS A 225 -9.20 1.66 -5.37
C CYS A 225 -8.71 2.20 -4.03
N ASN A 226 -8.01 1.36 -3.27
CA ASN A 226 -7.33 1.77 -2.04
C ASN A 226 -5.95 2.34 -2.39
N ALA A 227 -5.85 3.65 -2.39
CA ALA A 227 -4.63 4.43 -2.56
C ALA A 227 -4.22 5.16 -1.25
N ASP A 228 -4.73 4.69 -0.10
CA ASP A 228 -4.28 5.12 1.23
C ASP A 228 -3.05 4.29 1.64
N GLU A 229 -1.89 4.68 1.10
CA GLU A 229 -0.60 4.03 1.34
C GLU A 229 0.08 4.66 2.56
N SER A 230 -0.35 4.26 3.76
CA SER A 230 0.05 4.91 5.01
C SER A 230 0.97 4.06 5.90
N GLU A 231 1.31 2.82 5.49
CA GLU A 231 2.28 1.98 6.22
C GLU A 231 3.69 2.59 6.13
N PRO A 232 4.37 2.92 7.25
CA PRO A 232 5.73 3.44 7.21
C PRO A 232 6.69 2.51 6.45
N GLY A 233 7.45 3.07 5.52
CA GLY A 233 8.34 2.31 4.62
C GLY A 233 7.71 1.94 3.28
N THR A 234 6.40 2.19 3.07
CA THR A 234 5.70 1.88 1.81
C THR A 234 5.40 3.15 1.01
N PHE A 235 5.76 3.17 -0.29
CA PHE A 235 5.56 4.32 -1.18
C PHE A 235 5.51 3.93 -2.68
N LYS A 236 5.26 2.66 -2.99
CA LYS A 236 5.18 2.14 -4.36
C LYS A 236 3.95 2.63 -5.13
N ASP A 237 2.81 2.77 -4.42
CA ASP A 237 1.55 3.21 -5.03
C ASP A 237 1.64 4.69 -5.44
N ARG A 238 2.39 5.50 -4.69
CA ARG A 238 2.76 6.86 -5.03
C ARG A 238 3.36 6.94 -6.44
N ASP A 239 4.33 6.10 -6.73
CA ASP A 239 5.07 6.10 -7.99
C ASP A 239 4.20 5.55 -9.15
N ILE A 240 3.41 4.51 -8.90
CA ILE A 240 2.49 3.95 -9.91
C ILE A 240 1.42 4.97 -10.29
N LEU A 241 0.82 5.67 -9.32
CA LEU A 241 -0.21 6.68 -9.57
C LEU A 241 0.32 7.87 -10.35
N LEU A 242 1.58 8.22 -10.18
CA LEU A 242 2.18 9.35 -10.87
C LEU A 242 2.64 8.99 -12.30
N ALA A 243 3.33 7.87 -12.46
CA ALA A 243 3.91 7.47 -13.74
C ALA A 243 2.94 6.70 -14.65
N ALA A 244 2.02 5.90 -14.09
CA ALA A 244 1.13 5.02 -14.86
C ALA A 244 -0.34 5.04 -14.39
N PRO A 245 -0.98 6.21 -14.16
CA PRO A 245 -2.35 6.28 -13.63
C PRO A 245 -3.38 5.59 -14.53
N HIS A 246 -3.17 5.62 -15.84
CA HIS A 246 -4.09 5.00 -16.82
C HIS A 246 -4.19 3.48 -16.66
N LEU A 247 -3.13 2.79 -16.21
CA LEU A 247 -3.20 1.35 -15.93
C LEU A 247 -4.13 1.07 -14.74
N VAL A 248 -4.08 1.90 -13.70
CA VAL A 248 -4.97 1.78 -12.54
C VAL A 248 -6.42 2.01 -12.97
N ILE A 249 -6.67 3.07 -13.74
CA ILE A 249 -8.01 3.42 -14.27
C ILE A 249 -8.52 2.28 -15.16
N GLU A 250 -7.70 1.74 -16.07
CA GLU A 250 -8.10 0.63 -16.94
C GLU A 250 -8.44 -0.63 -16.13
N GLY A 251 -7.65 -0.97 -15.12
CA GLY A 251 -7.93 -2.08 -14.22
C GLY A 251 -9.26 -1.92 -13.47
N MET A 252 -9.58 -0.70 -13.03
CA MET A 252 -10.88 -0.39 -12.39
C MET A 252 -12.05 -0.50 -13.38
N ILE A 253 -11.87 -0.05 -14.62
CA ILE A 253 -12.89 -0.19 -15.69
C ILE A 253 -13.15 -1.67 -15.97
N LEU A 254 -12.10 -2.49 -16.10
CA LEU A 254 -12.26 -3.95 -16.29
C LEU A 254 -13.01 -4.59 -15.13
N ALA A 255 -12.71 -4.20 -13.88
CA ALA A 255 -13.45 -4.67 -12.71
C ALA A 255 -14.94 -4.27 -12.75
N ALA A 256 -15.22 -3.05 -13.18
CA ALA A 256 -16.59 -2.56 -13.36
C ALA A 256 -17.33 -3.33 -14.45
N LEU A 257 -16.69 -3.58 -15.59
CA LEU A 257 -17.27 -4.35 -16.70
C LEU A 257 -17.55 -5.82 -16.31
N VAL A 258 -16.70 -6.43 -15.48
CA VAL A 258 -16.88 -7.78 -14.96
C VAL A 258 -18.04 -7.87 -13.98
N THR A 259 -18.18 -6.90 -13.09
CA THR A 259 -19.17 -6.95 -11.99
C THR A 259 -20.49 -6.25 -12.29
N GLY A 260 -20.51 -5.39 -13.31
CA GLY A 260 -21.65 -4.52 -13.61
C GLY A 260 -21.70 -3.25 -12.76
N ALA A 261 -20.61 -2.90 -12.07
CA ALA A 261 -20.53 -1.66 -11.31
C ALA A 261 -20.56 -0.44 -12.25
N LYS A 262 -21.28 0.61 -11.84
CA LYS A 262 -21.41 1.86 -12.62
C LYS A 262 -20.66 3.03 -12.00
N ARG A 263 -20.18 2.87 -10.78
CA ARG A 263 -19.42 3.90 -10.04
C ARG A 263 -18.21 3.32 -9.35
N GLY A 264 -17.13 4.09 -9.37
CA GLY A 264 -15.89 3.79 -8.66
C GLY A 264 -15.32 4.99 -7.95
N PHE A 265 -14.47 4.71 -6.96
CA PHE A 265 -13.76 5.71 -6.19
C PHE A 265 -12.28 5.34 -6.10
N ILE A 266 -11.40 6.32 -6.30
CA ILE A 266 -10.00 6.22 -5.90
C ILE A 266 -9.89 6.93 -4.55
N TYR A 267 -9.73 6.15 -3.48
CA TYR A 267 -9.54 6.67 -2.13
C TYR A 267 -8.05 6.88 -1.90
N ILE A 268 -7.62 8.13 -1.93
CA ILE A 268 -6.20 8.53 -1.89
C ILE A 268 -5.90 9.39 -0.66
N ARG A 269 -4.74 9.17 -0.06
CA ARG A 269 -4.28 9.99 1.08
C ARG A 269 -4.01 11.43 0.65
N HIS A 270 -4.31 12.39 1.53
CA HIS A 270 -4.24 13.83 1.23
C HIS A 270 -2.81 14.33 0.96
N GLU A 271 -1.78 13.67 1.51
CA GLU A 271 -0.38 14.08 1.35
C GLU A 271 0.20 13.75 -0.04
N TYR A 272 -0.59 13.12 -0.91
CA TYR A 272 -0.20 12.78 -2.28
C TYR A 272 -0.68 13.83 -3.28
N PHE A 273 -0.33 15.11 -3.07
CA PHE A 273 -0.81 16.27 -3.84
C PHE A 273 -0.55 16.12 -5.34
N GLU A 274 0.68 15.76 -5.73
CA GLU A 274 1.06 15.60 -7.13
C GLU A 274 0.32 14.43 -7.78
N GLN A 275 0.12 13.33 -7.07
CA GLN A 275 -0.62 12.15 -7.52
C GLN A 275 -2.11 12.44 -7.70
N ILE A 276 -2.71 13.23 -6.79
CA ILE A 276 -4.11 13.67 -6.88
C ILE A 276 -4.30 14.47 -8.16
N ARG A 277 -3.45 15.48 -8.41
CA ARG A 277 -3.51 16.31 -9.64
C ARG A 277 -3.33 15.45 -10.89
N ARG A 278 -2.36 14.53 -10.89
CA ARG A 278 -2.13 13.63 -12.05
C ARG A 278 -3.31 12.68 -12.30
N LEU A 279 -3.97 12.21 -11.24
CA LEU A 279 -5.17 11.38 -11.37
C LEU A 279 -6.36 12.17 -11.92
N ASP A 280 -6.58 13.42 -11.51
CA ASP A 280 -7.62 14.28 -12.07
C ASP A 280 -7.41 14.47 -13.58
N GLU A 281 -6.17 14.76 -14.01
CA GLU A 281 -5.79 14.85 -15.41
C GLU A 281 -6.09 13.52 -16.15
N ALA A 282 -5.64 12.38 -15.60
CA ALA A 282 -5.80 11.07 -16.23
C ALA A 282 -7.28 10.63 -16.35
N ILE A 283 -8.11 10.97 -15.36
CA ILE A 283 -9.56 10.71 -15.42
C ILE A 283 -10.20 11.58 -16.51
N ALA A 284 -9.83 12.86 -16.58
CA ALA A 284 -10.32 13.75 -17.64
C ALA A 284 -9.92 13.24 -19.04
N GLU A 285 -8.66 12.81 -19.23
CA GLU A 285 -8.17 12.17 -20.45
C GLU A 285 -8.96 10.87 -20.78
N ALA A 286 -9.22 10.02 -19.77
CA ALA A 286 -10.01 8.81 -19.93
C ALA A 286 -11.45 9.10 -20.40
N ILE A 287 -12.06 10.17 -19.90
CA ILE A 287 -13.40 10.62 -20.31
C ILE A 287 -13.36 11.13 -21.75
N GLN A 288 -12.36 11.95 -22.13
CA GLN A 288 -12.18 12.44 -23.50
C GLN A 288 -11.99 11.30 -24.51
N LEU A 289 -11.29 10.24 -24.12
CA LEU A 289 -11.09 9.04 -24.93
C LEU A 289 -12.32 8.11 -24.97
N ASN A 290 -13.41 8.46 -24.27
CA ASN A 290 -14.58 7.61 -24.04
C ASN A 290 -14.22 6.27 -23.37
N ALA A 291 -13.12 6.17 -22.66
CA ALA A 291 -12.75 4.98 -21.90
C ALA A 291 -13.52 4.88 -20.57
N CYS A 292 -13.98 6.02 -20.05
CA CYS A 292 -14.73 6.16 -18.81
C CYS A 292 -15.92 7.11 -19.03
N GLY A 293 -16.96 7.03 -18.20
CA GLY A 293 -18.14 7.91 -18.31
C GLY A 293 -19.42 7.16 -18.64
N SER A 294 -20.34 7.81 -19.36
CA SER A 294 -21.71 7.30 -19.61
C SER A 294 -21.82 6.25 -20.71
N ASN A 295 -20.80 6.14 -21.58
CA ASN A 295 -20.84 5.23 -22.73
C ASN A 295 -19.43 4.82 -23.16
N ILE A 296 -18.87 3.81 -22.49
CA ILE A 296 -17.50 3.34 -22.69
C ILE A 296 -17.33 2.83 -24.13
N PHE A 297 -16.50 3.51 -24.92
CA PHE A 297 -16.21 3.19 -26.34
C PHE A 297 -17.46 2.84 -27.17
N GLY A 298 -18.60 3.48 -26.90
CA GLY A 298 -19.83 3.24 -27.65
C GLY A 298 -20.57 1.95 -27.30
N SER A 299 -20.17 1.23 -26.26
CA SER A 299 -20.73 -0.08 -25.88
C SER A 299 -22.08 -0.04 -25.18
N GLY A 300 -22.60 1.14 -24.85
CA GLY A 300 -23.78 1.31 -24.00
C GLY A 300 -23.55 1.04 -22.51
N ARG A 301 -22.32 0.72 -22.10
CA ARG A 301 -21.92 0.52 -20.70
C ARG A 301 -21.41 1.82 -20.10
N GLU A 302 -21.68 2.04 -18.82
CA GLU A 302 -21.23 3.21 -18.09
C GLU A 302 -20.33 2.84 -16.91
N PHE A 303 -19.33 3.68 -16.63
CA PHE A 303 -18.56 3.66 -15.39
C PHE A 303 -18.05 5.06 -15.10
N ARG A 304 -18.46 5.62 -13.97
CA ARG A 304 -18.02 6.93 -13.50
C ARG A 304 -17.01 6.75 -12.38
N LEU A 305 -15.88 7.42 -12.50
CA LEU A 305 -14.78 7.37 -11.55
C LEU A 305 -14.59 8.72 -10.88
N GLU A 306 -14.45 8.71 -9.57
CA GLU A 306 -14.27 9.91 -8.74
C GLU A 306 -13.08 9.71 -7.80
N ILE A 307 -12.34 10.78 -7.53
CA ILE A 307 -11.32 10.81 -6.49
C ILE A 307 -11.99 11.16 -5.17
N PHE A 308 -11.64 10.43 -4.13
CA PHE A 308 -11.98 10.75 -2.75
C PHE A 308 -10.68 10.94 -1.96
N ILE A 309 -10.42 12.16 -1.53
CA ILE A 309 -9.24 12.48 -0.73
C ILE A 309 -9.49 12.03 0.71
N SER A 310 -8.62 11.19 1.22
CA SER A 310 -8.66 10.71 2.61
C SER A 310 -8.41 11.87 3.58
N PRO A 311 -9.23 12.04 4.61
CA PRO A 311 -8.94 13.04 5.63
C PRO A 311 -7.84 12.61 6.63
N GLY A 312 -7.09 11.55 6.30
CA GLY A 312 -5.86 11.13 6.98
C GLY A 312 -6.04 10.09 8.07
N GLY A 313 -4.92 9.46 8.44
CA GLY A 313 -4.79 8.42 9.45
C GLY A 313 -4.55 7.03 8.85
N TYR A 314 -3.59 6.29 9.41
CA TYR A 314 -3.19 4.94 8.96
C TYR A 314 -4.36 3.95 8.91
N VAL A 315 -5.31 4.04 9.88
CA VAL A 315 -6.48 3.15 9.93
C VAL A 315 -7.35 3.28 8.67
N CYS A 316 -7.30 4.40 7.95
CA CYS A 316 -8.04 4.63 6.72
C CYS A 316 -7.63 3.67 5.59
N GLY A 317 -6.44 3.09 5.63
CA GLY A 317 -5.99 2.05 4.71
C GLY A 317 -6.63 0.67 4.96
N GLU A 318 -7.26 0.43 6.13
CA GLU A 318 -8.00 -0.80 6.39
C GLU A 318 -9.30 -0.80 5.57
N GLN A 319 -9.56 -1.90 4.85
CA GLN A 319 -10.62 -1.97 3.83
C GLN A 319 -12.01 -1.51 4.32
N THR A 320 -12.40 -1.94 5.53
CA THR A 320 -13.74 -1.64 6.07
C THR A 320 -13.79 -0.25 6.70
N ALA A 321 -12.70 0.21 7.28
CA ALA A 321 -12.54 1.56 7.81
C ALA A 321 -12.57 2.61 6.68
N LEU A 322 -11.93 2.29 5.55
CA LEU A 322 -11.99 3.09 4.32
C LEU A 322 -13.44 3.26 3.83
N ILE A 323 -14.22 2.18 3.83
CA ILE A 323 -15.64 2.23 3.45
C ILE A 323 -16.44 3.10 4.42
N GLU A 324 -16.19 3.03 5.73
CA GLU A 324 -16.85 3.92 6.71
C GLU A 324 -16.50 5.40 6.44
N ALA A 325 -15.23 5.70 6.10
CA ALA A 325 -14.83 7.05 5.74
C ALA A 325 -15.51 7.55 4.45
N LEU A 326 -15.62 6.70 3.40
CA LEU A 326 -16.38 7.00 2.19
C LEU A 326 -17.87 7.27 2.49
N GLU A 327 -18.41 6.63 3.52
CA GLU A 327 -19.78 6.84 3.99
C GLU A 327 -19.91 8.07 4.90
N GLY A 328 -18.87 8.88 5.08
CA GLY A 328 -18.87 10.10 5.90
C GLY A 328 -18.96 9.84 7.39
N LYS A 329 -18.43 8.74 7.84
CA LYS A 329 -18.36 8.31 9.23
C LYS A 329 -16.92 8.28 9.71
N ARG A 330 -16.72 8.08 11.02
CA ARG A 330 -15.40 7.77 11.58
C ARG A 330 -14.84 6.53 10.91
N SER A 331 -13.56 6.54 10.55
CA SER A 331 -12.87 5.43 9.89
C SER A 331 -12.60 4.30 10.90
N GLU A 332 -13.64 3.60 11.31
CA GLU A 332 -13.60 2.52 12.28
C GLU A 332 -13.88 1.17 11.60
N PRO A 333 -12.96 0.18 11.70
CA PRO A 333 -13.15 -1.12 11.07
C PRO A 333 -14.46 -1.80 11.45
N ARG A 334 -15.09 -2.46 10.46
CA ARG A 334 -16.29 -3.29 10.66
C ARG A 334 -15.92 -4.68 11.19
N ASN A 335 -16.82 -5.30 11.93
CA ASN A 335 -16.72 -6.73 12.21
C ASN A 335 -16.93 -7.54 10.93
N ARG A 336 -16.23 -8.64 10.78
CA ARG A 336 -16.38 -9.59 9.68
C ARG A 336 -16.79 -10.96 10.23
N PRO A 337 -17.65 -11.72 9.54
CA PRO A 337 -18.48 -11.37 8.38
C PRO A 337 -19.53 -10.30 8.72
N PRO A 338 -20.20 -9.66 7.71
CA PRO A 338 -20.08 -9.90 6.26
C PRO A 338 -18.86 -9.26 5.62
N GLU A 339 -18.45 -9.81 4.45
CA GLU A 339 -17.33 -9.27 3.66
C GLU A 339 -17.82 -8.18 2.68
N LEU A 340 -16.89 -7.36 2.17
CA LEU A 340 -17.20 -6.24 1.28
C LEU A 340 -17.79 -6.69 -0.06
N GLN A 341 -17.48 -7.89 -0.52
CA GLN A 341 -17.98 -8.45 -1.75
C GLN A 341 -19.51 -8.60 -1.75
N THR A 342 -20.10 -8.66 -0.55
CA THR A 342 -21.56 -8.68 -0.36
C THR A 342 -22.09 -7.41 0.29
N ASN A 343 -21.40 -6.87 1.27
CA ASN A 343 -21.85 -5.76 2.13
C ASN A 343 -20.76 -4.68 2.27
N GLY A 344 -20.38 -4.06 1.16
CA GLY A 344 -19.38 -2.99 1.10
C GLY A 344 -19.99 -1.59 1.23
N LEU A 345 -19.66 -0.71 0.27
CA LEU A 345 -20.08 0.68 0.26
C LEU A 345 -21.62 0.80 0.21
N TYR A 346 -22.18 1.52 1.18
CA TYR A 346 -23.64 1.66 1.38
C TYR A 346 -24.36 0.31 1.47
N ASN A 347 -23.69 -0.68 2.06
CA ASN A 347 -24.20 -2.05 2.17
C ASN A 347 -24.49 -2.71 0.81
N GLN A 348 -23.73 -2.35 -0.22
CA GLN A 348 -23.81 -2.93 -1.56
C GLN A 348 -22.53 -3.71 -1.87
N PRO A 349 -22.60 -4.73 -2.76
CA PRO A 349 -21.43 -5.47 -3.19
C PRO A 349 -20.33 -4.55 -3.72
N THR A 350 -19.12 -4.69 -3.20
CA THR A 350 -18.01 -3.78 -3.52
C THR A 350 -16.71 -4.54 -3.75
N ILE A 351 -16.09 -4.33 -4.92
CA ILE A 351 -14.68 -4.65 -5.11
C ILE A 351 -13.86 -3.53 -4.45
N LEU A 352 -12.95 -3.92 -3.57
CA LEU A 352 -11.91 -3.03 -3.06
C LEU A 352 -10.54 -3.69 -3.27
N ASN A 353 -9.70 -3.07 -4.09
CA ASN A 353 -8.33 -3.51 -4.36
C ASN A 353 -7.34 -2.36 -4.21
N ASN A 354 -6.08 -2.69 -3.94
CA ASN A 354 -4.96 -1.75 -3.92
C ASN A 354 -4.61 -1.26 -5.34
N VAL A 355 -3.93 -0.11 -5.43
CA VAL A 355 -3.44 0.53 -6.68
C VAL A 355 -2.68 -0.45 -7.56
N GLU A 356 -1.64 -1.08 -7.04
CA GLU A 356 -0.80 -2.03 -7.78
C GLU A 356 -1.60 -3.24 -8.28
N THR A 357 -2.57 -3.72 -7.49
CA THR A 357 -3.44 -4.82 -7.92
C THR A 357 -4.23 -4.46 -9.17
N PHE A 358 -4.83 -3.27 -9.22
CA PHE A 358 -5.54 -2.82 -10.43
C PHE A 358 -4.60 -2.60 -11.61
N ALA A 359 -3.42 -2.01 -11.37
CA ALA A 359 -2.45 -1.70 -12.42
C ALA A 359 -1.93 -2.97 -13.14
N TRP A 360 -1.80 -4.10 -12.46
CA TRP A 360 -1.39 -5.37 -13.08
C TRP A 360 -2.46 -5.99 -13.98
N VAL A 361 -3.74 -5.67 -13.80
CA VAL A 361 -4.82 -6.32 -14.59
C VAL A 361 -4.69 -6.09 -16.09
N PRO A 362 -4.51 -4.84 -16.60
CA PRO A 362 -4.28 -4.62 -18.03
C PRO A 362 -3.05 -5.35 -18.56
N ALA A 363 -1.94 -5.32 -17.81
CA ALA A 363 -0.71 -6.01 -18.20
C ALA A 363 -0.93 -7.52 -18.33
N ILE A 364 -1.66 -8.15 -17.40
CA ILE A 364 -2.01 -9.58 -17.44
C ILE A 364 -2.87 -9.88 -18.68
N MET A 365 -3.84 -9.02 -19.00
CA MET A 365 -4.74 -9.24 -20.12
C MET A 365 -4.08 -9.02 -21.49
N LEU A 366 -3.12 -8.09 -21.58
CA LEU A 366 -2.49 -7.69 -22.84
C LEU A 366 -1.24 -8.51 -23.21
N ASN A 367 -0.52 -9.04 -22.23
CA ASN A 367 0.71 -9.82 -22.44
C ASN A 367 0.45 -11.34 -22.59
N ALA A 368 -0.75 -11.74 -22.98
CA ALA A 368 -0.93 -13.11 -23.44
C ALA A 368 0.10 -13.37 -24.57
N PRO A 369 0.89 -14.47 -24.53
CA PRO A 369 1.79 -14.77 -25.62
C PRO A 369 0.98 -14.77 -26.92
N ALA A 370 1.44 -14.03 -27.92
CA ALA A 370 0.93 -14.17 -29.27
C ALA A 370 0.93 -15.69 -29.56
N ALA A 371 -0.19 -16.21 -30.04
CA ALA A 371 -0.29 -17.62 -30.40
C ALA A 371 1.00 -17.98 -31.16
N ILE A 372 1.78 -18.90 -30.59
CA ILE A 372 2.98 -19.41 -31.26
C ILE A 372 2.44 -19.98 -32.57
N SER A 373 2.65 -19.28 -33.69
CA SER A 373 2.49 -19.88 -34.99
C SER A 373 3.40 -21.12 -34.94
N PRO A 374 2.91 -22.30 -35.29
CA PRO A 374 3.77 -23.48 -35.32
C PRO A 374 4.91 -23.17 -36.28
N GLU A 375 6.05 -22.71 -35.76
CA GLU A 375 7.28 -22.60 -36.55
C GLU A 375 7.68 -24.02 -36.96
N ARG A 376 7.61 -24.18 -38.27
CA ARG A 376 8.30 -25.16 -39.05
C ARG A 376 9.42 -25.89 -38.26
N GLU A 377 9.17 -27.11 -37.86
CA GLU A 377 10.24 -28.11 -37.82
C GLU A 377 10.81 -28.19 -39.22
N GLN A 378 11.99 -27.62 -39.39
CA GLN A 378 12.80 -27.87 -40.58
C GLN A 378 13.26 -29.36 -40.55
N THR A 379 12.41 -30.23 -41.02
CA THR A 379 12.84 -31.54 -41.49
C THR A 379 13.41 -31.35 -42.89
N THR A 380 14.74 -31.42 -42.98
CA THR A 380 15.46 -31.67 -44.23
C THR A 380 15.08 -33.04 -44.78
N VAL A 381 14.24 -33.06 -45.82
CA VAL A 381 14.14 -34.21 -46.74
C VAL A 381 13.98 -33.67 -48.14
N SER A 382 14.86 -34.14 -49.01
CA SER A 382 15.03 -33.83 -50.43
C SER A 382 13.83 -34.24 -51.29
N PRO A 383 13.69 -33.70 -52.53
CA PRO A 383 12.45 -33.65 -53.28
C PRO A 383 12.30 -34.86 -54.23
N GLU A 384 11.11 -35.44 -54.28
CA GLU A 384 10.60 -36.10 -55.47
C GLU A 384 9.08 -36.13 -55.50
N ARG A 385 8.53 -35.49 -56.55
CA ARG A 385 7.30 -35.78 -57.34
C ARG A 385 6.04 -36.23 -56.60
N GLU A 386 4.88 -35.64 -56.77
CA GLU A 386 4.02 -35.75 -57.98
C GLU A 386 2.74 -34.88 -57.81
N GLN A 387 2.19 -34.49 -58.95
CA GLN A 387 0.99 -33.66 -59.14
C GLN A 387 -0.32 -34.42 -58.80
N ALA A 388 -1.26 -33.77 -58.14
CA ALA A 388 -2.68 -33.97 -58.40
C ALA A 388 -3.52 -32.78 -57.93
N ALA A 389 -4.33 -32.25 -58.85
CA ALA A 389 -5.24 -31.15 -58.66
C ALA A 389 -6.52 -31.57 -57.90
N VAL A 390 -7.01 -30.79 -56.97
CA VAL A 390 -8.41 -30.77 -56.51
C VAL A 390 -8.83 -29.35 -56.12
N SER A 391 -10.04 -29.01 -56.52
CA SER A 391 -10.72 -27.73 -56.53
C SER A 391 -10.96 -27.07 -55.16
N PRO A 392 -11.23 -25.76 -55.07
CA PRO A 392 -11.38 -25.04 -53.83
C PRO A 392 -12.82 -25.07 -53.30
N GLU A 393 -13.02 -25.71 -52.16
CA GLU A 393 -14.21 -25.43 -51.33
C GLU A 393 -13.95 -24.25 -50.41
N ARG A 394 -14.91 -23.35 -50.32
CA ARG A 394 -14.92 -22.16 -49.48
C ARG A 394 -14.92 -22.56 -47.99
N GLU A 395 -13.80 -22.46 -47.33
CA GLU A 395 -13.76 -22.41 -45.87
C GLU A 395 -14.09 -21.00 -45.40
N GLN A 396 -15.14 -20.88 -44.63
CA GLN A 396 -15.46 -19.69 -43.83
C GLN A 396 -14.35 -19.54 -42.80
N THR A 397 -13.55 -18.49 -42.93
CA THR A 397 -12.56 -18.10 -41.93
C THR A 397 -13.27 -17.70 -40.64
N ALA A 398 -13.31 -18.61 -39.69
CA ALA A 398 -13.52 -18.28 -38.29
C ALA A 398 -12.39 -17.34 -37.85
N GLY A 399 -12.73 -16.15 -37.37
CA GLY A 399 -11.77 -15.23 -36.79
C GLY A 399 -10.99 -15.88 -35.66
N PRO A 400 -9.79 -15.39 -35.31
CA PRO A 400 -8.94 -16.01 -34.31
C PRO A 400 -9.67 -16.09 -32.96
N THR A 401 -10.08 -17.25 -32.59
CA THR A 401 -10.51 -17.57 -31.22
C THR A 401 -9.29 -17.43 -30.35
N LEU A 402 -9.16 -16.33 -29.62
CA LEU A 402 -8.15 -16.14 -28.58
C LEU A 402 -8.29 -17.32 -27.60
N ALA A 403 -7.27 -18.16 -27.56
CA ALA A 403 -7.23 -19.29 -26.64
C ALA A 403 -7.33 -18.74 -25.21
N ALA A 404 -8.46 -19.01 -24.54
CA ALA A 404 -8.79 -18.53 -23.21
C ALA A 404 -7.79 -18.95 -22.12
N ASP A 405 -6.92 -19.92 -22.40
CA ASP A 405 -6.07 -20.58 -21.41
C ASP A 405 -4.65 -19.97 -21.27
N THR A 406 -4.23 -19.04 -22.12
CA THR A 406 -2.86 -18.49 -22.09
C THR A 406 -2.73 -17.15 -21.38
N ALA A 407 -3.83 -16.41 -21.21
CA ALA A 407 -3.82 -15.15 -20.47
C ALA A 407 -3.44 -15.39 -18.99
N GLY A 408 -2.44 -14.66 -18.52
CA GLY A 408 -1.93 -14.78 -17.15
C GLY A 408 -0.82 -15.82 -16.93
N VAL A 409 -0.56 -16.73 -17.87
CA VAL A 409 0.52 -17.72 -17.75
C VAL A 409 1.89 -17.04 -17.68
N TRP A 410 2.12 -16.01 -18.48
CA TRP A 410 3.36 -15.25 -18.45
C TRP A 410 3.63 -14.62 -17.07
N PHE A 411 2.60 -14.01 -16.47
CA PHE A 411 2.70 -13.39 -15.15
C PHE A 411 2.98 -14.45 -14.09
N LYS A 412 2.24 -15.57 -14.10
CA LYS A 412 2.50 -16.69 -13.21
C LYS A 412 3.96 -17.15 -13.28
N ASN A 413 4.53 -17.20 -14.48
CA ASN A 413 5.89 -17.71 -14.72
C ASN A 413 6.98 -16.66 -14.51
N SER A 414 6.65 -15.39 -14.29
CA SER A 414 7.62 -14.32 -14.07
C SER A 414 8.22 -14.31 -12.66
N GLY A 415 7.67 -15.10 -11.73
CA GLY A 415 8.23 -15.28 -10.38
C GLY A 415 9.44 -16.22 -10.35
N ARG A 416 10.18 -16.21 -9.23
CA ARG A 416 11.35 -17.07 -8.95
C ARG A 416 11.08 -17.97 -7.74
N ASN A 417 11.87 -19.01 -7.58
CA ASN A 417 11.81 -19.91 -6.41
C ASN A 417 10.39 -20.44 -6.10
N ARG A 418 9.60 -20.78 -7.13
CA ARG A 418 8.19 -21.24 -7.08
C ARG A 418 7.17 -20.16 -6.72
N ALA A 419 7.56 -18.94 -6.44
CA ALA A 419 6.64 -17.83 -6.34
C ALA A 419 6.05 -17.48 -7.71
N ARG A 420 4.92 -16.79 -7.71
CA ARG A 420 4.20 -16.41 -8.93
C ARG A 420 4.18 -14.90 -9.08
N GLY A 421 4.40 -14.45 -10.31
CA GLY A 421 4.21 -13.06 -10.67
C GLY A 421 5.34 -12.14 -10.23
N LYS A 422 5.05 -10.88 -10.37
CA LYS A 422 5.90 -9.75 -9.98
C LYS A 422 5.15 -8.83 -9.03
N ARG A 423 5.90 -8.03 -8.31
CA ARG A 423 5.36 -6.98 -7.45
C ARG A 423 6.38 -5.88 -7.23
N PHE A 424 5.90 -4.75 -6.74
CA PHE A 424 6.75 -3.69 -6.26
C PHE A 424 7.09 -3.89 -4.77
N PHE A 425 8.35 -3.65 -4.44
CA PHE A 425 8.79 -3.40 -3.08
C PHE A 425 9.32 -1.99 -2.97
N SER A 426 8.82 -1.25 -1.97
CA SER A 426 9.45 -0.04 -1.48
C SER A 426 10.56 -0.45 -0.53
N ILE A 427 11.78 0.00 -0.76
CA ILE A 427 12.91 -0.27 0.14
C ILE A 427 13.61 1.02 0.50
N SER A 428 13.88 1.21 1.80
CA SER A 428 14.46 2.44 2.35
C SER A 428 15.32 2.17 3.58
N GLY A 429 15.85 3.19 4.23
CA GLY A 429 16.77 3.07 5.35
C GLY A 429 18.22 3.26 4.92
N ASP A 430 19.14 2.48 5.48
CA ASP A 430 20.60 2.63 5.27
C ASP A 430 21.08 1.95 3.98
N LEU A 431 20.62 2.48 2.86
CA LEU A 431 20.88 1.98 1.50
C LEU A 431 21.46 3.09 0.62
N ASN A 432 22.20 2.69 -0.43
CA ASN A 432 22.75 3.61 -1.42
C ASN A 432 21.69 4.14 -2.38
N ARG A 433 20.70 3.31 -2.75
CA ARG A 433 19.62 3.67 -3.67
C ARG A 433 18.27 3.20 -3.12
N PRO A 434 17.73 3.88 -2.09
CA PRO A 434 16.37 3.62 -1.66
C PRO A 434 15.39 3.96 -2.79
N GLY A 435 14.29 3.20 -2.93
CA GLY A 435 13.33 3.39 -4.02
C GLY A 435 12.25 2.30 -4.04
N ALA A 436 11.35 2.40 -5.02
CA ALA A 436 10.37 1.36 -5.32
C ALA A 436 10.85 0.55 -6.55
N TYR A 437 10.86 -0.77 -6.45
CA TYR A 437 11.40 -1.65 -7.47
C TYR A 437 10.41 -2.74 -7.85
N GLU A 438 10.13 -2.86 -9.15
CA GLU A 438 9.41 -4.01 -9.72
C GLU A 438 10.35 -5.21 -9.79
N VAL A 439 10.02 -6.26 -9.06
CA VAL A 439 10.85 -7.46 -9.00
C VAL A 439 10.00 -8.74 -9.12
N PRO A 440 10.57 -9.84 -9.60
CA PRO A 440 9.94 -11.16 -9.53
C PRO A 440 9.64 -11.53 -8.07
N CYS A 441 8.43 -11.97 -7.77
CA CYS A 441 8.15 -12.58 -6.46
C CYS A 441 9.11 -13.73 -6.21
N GLY A 442 9.61 -13.86 -4.98
CA GLY A 442 10.52 -14.93 -4.58
C GLY A 442 12.01 -14.67 -4.84
N ILE A 443 12.42 -13.44 -5.26
CA ILE A 443 13.83 -13.04 -5.13
C ILE A 443 14.22 -13.03 -3.65
N THR A 444 15.50 -13.09 -3.35
CA THR A 444 15.98 -12.98 -1.98
C THR A 444 16.07 -11.52 -1.54
N LEU A 445 16.00 -11.28 -0.23
CA LEU A 445 16.22 -9.96 0.33
C LEU A 445 17.62 -9.42 -0.04
N GLY A 446 18.64 -10.29 -0.09
CA GLY A 446 19.99 -9.90 -0.51
C GLY A 446 20.03 -9.40 -1.94
N GLU A 447 19.38 -10.10 -2.89
CA GLU A 447 19.27 -9.62 -4.27
C GLU A 447 18.60 -8.23 -4.34
N LEU A 448 17.52 -8.00 -3.57
CA LEU A 448 16.87 -6.69 -3.54
C LEU A 448 17.79 -5.60 -2.98
N ILE A 449 18.53 -5.88 -1.90
CA ILE A 449 19.47 -4.92 -1.29
C ILE A 449 20.62 -4.62 -2.24
N ASP A 450 21.28 -5.64 -2.81
CA ASP A 450 22.55 -5.47 -3.52
C ASP A 450 22.36 -5.05 -4.97
N GLU A 451 21.49 -5.75 -5.72
CA GLU A 451 21.34 -5.52 -7.15
C GLU A 451 20.45 -4.31 -7.45
N PHE A 452 19.33 -4.18 -6.71
CA PHE A 452 18.37 -3.11 -6.95
C PHE A 452 18.67 -1.86 -6.12
N ALA A 453 18.82 -1.99 -4.80
CA ALA A 453 19.06 -0.85 -3.91
C ALA A 453 20.53 -0.44 -3.79
N GLY A 454 21.45 -1.10 -4.50
CA GLY A 454 22.86 -0.71 -4.61
C GLY A 454 23.71 -0.99 -3.37
N GLY A 455 23.26 -1.88 -2.50
CA GLY A 455 23.95 -2.26 -1.27
C GLY A 455 23.71 -1.31 -0.11
N MET A 456 24.36 -1.65 1.00
CA MET A 456 24.31 -0.84 2.23
C MET A 456 25.03 0.50 2.04
N LYS A 457 24.46 1.56 2.61
CA LYS A 457 25.04 2.91 2.59
C LYS A 457 26.41 2.91 3.27
N ASP A 458 27.38 3.57 2.64
CA ASP A 458 28.75 3.71 3.15
C ASP A 458 29.41 2.36 3.53
N ASN A 459 28.96 1.26 2.91
CA ASN A 459 29.37 -0.12 3.19
C ASN A 459 29.21 -0.54 4.66
N CYS A 460 28.30 0.08 5.41
CA CYS A 460 28.02 -0.32 6.80
C CYS A 460 27.49 -1.76 6.86
N ALA A 461 27.68 -2.43 7.99
CA ALA A 461 27.13 -3.76 8.18
C ALA A 461 25.61 -3.72 8.37
N LEU A 462 24.91 -4.72 7.82
CA LEU A 462 23.49 -4.92 8.06
C LEU A 462 23.27 -5.31 9.52
N GLN A 463 22.42 -4.58 10.26
CA GLN A 463 22.02 -4.92 11.62
C GLN A 463 20.65 -5.57 11.69
N ALA A 464 19.68 -4.97 11.01
CA ALA A 464 18.28 -5.42 11.05
C ALA A 464 17.50 -5.05 9.79
N VAL A 465 16.35 -5.70 9.61
CA VAL A 465 15.36 -5.35 8.58
C VAL A 465 13.94 -5.40 9.15
N ALA A 466 13.08 -4.51 8.66
CA ALA A 466 11.63 -4.59 8.83
C ALA A 466 11.01 -4.90 7.46
N LEU A 467 10.46 -6.12 7.29
CA LEU A 467 9.96 -6.62 5.99
C LEU A 467 8.52 -6.22 5.67
N SER A 468 7.86 -5.50 6.54
CA SER A 468 6.48 -5.00 6.40
C SER A 468 6.30 -3.72 7.21
N GLY A 469 7.22 -2.78 7.06
CA GLY A 469 7.23 -1.64 7.94
C GLY A 469 7.16 -2.05 9.42
N PRO A 470 6.50 -1.27 10.29
CA PRO A 470 6.33 -1.62 11.71
C PRO A 470 5.51 -2.90 11.92
N SER A 471 4.60 -3.24 10.98
CA SER A 471 3.73 -4.41 11.11
C SER A 471 4.49 -5.74 11.20
N GLY A 472 5.64 -5.85 10.52
CA GLY A 472 6.50 -7.04 10.54
C GLY A 472 7.38 -7.16 11.78
N GLY A 473 7.57 -6.07 12.54
CA GLY A 473 8.63 -5.96 13.52
C GLY A 473 10.02 -6.01 12.88
N PHE A 474 11.02 -6.36 13.67
CA PHE A 474 12.43 -6.36 13.24
C PHE A 474 13.01 -7.76 13.21
N LEU A 475 13.72 -8.10 12.13
CA LEU A 475 14.54 -9.30 12.02
C LEU A 475 16.02 -8.89 12.07
N PRO A 476 16.88 -9.56 12.86
CA PRO A 476 18.31 -9.28 12.88
C PRO A 476 18.98 -9.79 11.60
N ALA A 477 20.16 -9.26 11.27
CA ALA A 477 20.98 -9.72 10.13
C ALA A 477 21.22 -11.24 10.16
N TRP A 478 21.39 -11.77 11.36
CA TRP A 478 21.60 -13.20 11.60
C TRP A 478 20.52 -13.76 12.52
N LEU A 479 19.64 -14.58 11.96
CA LEU A 479 18.54 -15.19 12.69
C LEU A 479 19.03 -16.40 13.50
N PRO A 480 18.73 -16.45 14.83
CA PRO A 480 19.06 -17.61 15.66
C PRO A 480 18.31 -18.85 15.20
N LYS A 481 18.84 -20.02 15.57
CA LYS A 481 18.18 -21.33 15.37
C LYS A 481 16.73 -21.30 15.86
N GLY A 482 15.82 -21.85 15.05
CA GLY A 482 14.40 -21.94 15.38
C GLY A 482 13.64 -20.62 15.26
N SER A 483 14.27 -19.53 14.73
CA SER A 483 13.59 -18.28 14.45
C SER A 483 12.57 -18.40 13.31
N ILE A 484 12.84 -19.28 12.36
CA ILE A 484 11.98 -19.58 11.22
C ILE A 484 11.64 -21.07 11.15
N ARG A 485 10.56 -21.39 10.44
CA ARG A 485 10.16 -22.77 10.17
C ARG A 485 10.89 -23.26 8.93
N SER A 486 11.22 -24.55 8.88
CA SER A 486 11.79 -25.20 7.71
C SER A 486 10.81 -26.22 7.15
N PRO A 487 9.83 -25.80 6.32
CA PRO A 487 8.80 -26.71 5.81
C PRO A 487 9.41 -27.72 4.84
N LYS A 488 8.93 -28.95 4.93
CA LYS A 488 9.25 -30.02 3.97
C LYS A 488 8.49 -29.83 2.66
N LYS A 489 9.01 -30.38 1.57
CA LYS A 489 8.27 -30.48 0.31
C LYS A 489 7.15 -31.51 0.46
N THR A 490 6.06 -31.31 -0.28
CA THR A 490 5.04 -32.33 -0.51
C THR A 490 5.21 -32.91 -1.93
N ASP A 491 5.02 -34.20 -2.07
CA ASP A 491 4.97 -34.89 -3.37
C ASP A 491 3.65 -34.58 -4.12
N ARG A 492 3.43 -35.22 -5.27
CA ARG A 492 2.23 -35.03 -6.10
C ARG A 492 0.96 -35.53 -5.43
N ASP A 493 1.08 -36.45 -4.47
CA ASP A 493 -0.01 -37.09 -3.76
C ASP A 493 -0.32 -36.39 -2.42
N GLY A 494 0.44 -35.31 -2.10
CA GLY A 494 0.24 -34.50 -0.90
C GLY A 494 1.01 -34.99 0.35
N ASN A 495 1.88 -36.01 0.23
CA ASN A 495 2.67 -36.53 1.34
C ASN A 495 3.93 -35.69 1.55
N GLU A 496 4.33 -35.48 2.81
CA GLU A 496 5.61 -34.83 3.11
C GLU A 496 6.78 -35.70 2.66
N THR A 497 7.76 -35.04 1.99
CA THR A 497 9.03 -35.67 1.59
C THR A 497 10.12 -35.31 2.60
N ASP A 498 11.26 -35.98 2.56
CA ASP A 498 12.43 -35.63 3.39
C ASP A 498 13.16 -34.35 2.90
N GLU A 499 12.80 -33.84 1.72
CA GLU A 499 13.39 -32.63 1.18
C GLU A 499 12.75 -31.37 1.74
N LEU A 500 13.60 -30.37 2.07
CA LEU A 500 13.15 -29.06 2.52
C LEU A 500 12.78 -28.15 1.34
N LYS A 501 11.74 -27.34 1.52
CA LYS A 501 11.36 -26.32 0.52
C LYS A 501 12.45 -25.25 0.35
N TYR A 502 13.11 -24.88 1.44
CA TYR A 502 14.11 -23.80 1.49
C TYR A 502 15.44 -24.32 2.07
N PRO A 503 16.19 -25.15 1.33
CA PRO A 503 17.42 -25.79 1.84
C PRO A 503 18.53 -24.79 2.21
N LYS A 504 18.52 -23.60 1.62
CA LYS A 504 19.47 -22.53 1.96
C LYS A 504 19.22 -21.89 3.35
N LEU A 505 18.07 -22.14 3.95
CA LEU A 505 17.67 -21.59 5.26
C LEU A 505 17.92 -22.58 6.41
N ILE A 506 18.86 -23.52 6.27
CA ILE A 506 19.18 -24.53 7.28
C ILE A 506 20.39 -24.12 8.15
N GLY A 507 21.14 -23.10 7.70
CA GLY A 507 22.35 -22.64 8.40
C GLY A 507 22.08 -22.13 9.81
N GLU A 508 23.12 -22.12 10.64
CA GLU A 508 23.06 -21.57 11.99
C GLU A 508 24.29 -20.69 12.23
N PRO A 509 24.10 -19.42 12.44
CA PRO A 509 22.88 -18.61 12.27
C PRO A 509 22.45 -18.49 10.80
N ILE A 510 21.17 -18.13 10.57
CA ILE A 510 20.62 -17.94 9.22
C ILE A 510 20.79 -16.49 8.81
N ASP A 511 21.44 -16.26 7.66
CA ASP A 511 21.52 -14.93 7.07
C ASP A 511 20.14 -14.47 6.59
N VAL A 512 19.64 -13.34 7.13
CA VAL A 512 18.34 -12.77 6.76
C VAL A 512 18.24 -12.41 5.28
N ARG A 513 19.38 -12.16 4.61
CA ARG A 513 19.48 -11.85 3.17
C ARG A 513 19.05 -13.02 2.28
N LEU A 514 19.02 -14.24 2.83
CA LEU A 514 18.56 -15.45 2.10
C LEU A 514 17.04 -15.61 2.10
N LEU A 515 16.28 -14.80 2.85
CA LEU A 515 14.84 -14.88 2.90
C LEU A 515 14.21 -14.57 1.54
N PRO A 516 13.33 -15.45 1.04
CA PRO A 516 12.63 -15.21 -0.23
C PRO A 516 11.51 -14.17 -0.03
N LEU A 517 11.45 -13.16 -0.88
CA LEU A 517 10.43 -12.12 -0.86
C LEU A 517 9.16 -12.60 -1.59
N ASP A 518 8.41 -13.45 -0.91
CA ASP A 518 7.11 -13.97 -1.35
C ASP A 518 6.17 -14.14 -0.14
N LEU A 519 4.90 -13.72 -0.30
CA LEU A 519 3.92 -13.75 0.79
C LEU A 519 3.64 -15.16 1.32
N ASN A 520 3.58 -16.15 0.41
CA ASN A 520 3.30 -17.52 0.81
C ASN A 520 4.52 -18.14 1.50
N ALA A 521 5.72 -17.88 0.96
CA ALA A 521 6.96 -18.26 1.60
C ALA A 521 7.09 -17.66 3.00
N GLY A 522 6.79 -16.37 3.15
CA GLY A 522 6.79 -15.70 4.45
C GLY A 522 5.88 -16.38 5.48
N ARG A 523 4.64 -16.70 5.09
CA ARG A 523 3.68 -17.43 5.95
C ARG A 523 4.18 -18.83 6.32
N GLU A 524 4.74 -19.56 5.36
CA GLU A 524 5.26 -20.92 5.58
C GLU A 524 6.47 -20.93 6.52
N ILE A 525 7.38 -19.98 6.35
CA ILE A 525 8.61 -19.87 7.14
C ILE A 525 8.36 -19.20 8.49
N GLY A 526 7.34 -18.34 8.58
CA GLY A 526 6.90 -17.70 9.83
C GLY A 526 7.42 -16.28 10.02
N PHE A 527 7.61 -15.52 8.94
CA PHE A 527 7.81 -14.08 8.99
C PHE A 527 6.72 -13.34 8.21
N MET A 528 6.50 -12.06 8.57
CA MET A 528 5.56 -11.19 7.90
C MET A 528 6.25 -10.41 6.78
N LEU A 529 5.69 -10.47 5.57
CA LEU A 529 6.16 -9.71 4.42
C LEU A 529 5.06 -8.75 3.98
N GLY A 530 5.41 -7.47 3.84
CA GLY A 530 4.59 -6.42 3.23
C GLY A 530 5.20 -5.89 1.93
N ALA A 531 4.79 -4.69 1.54
CA ALA A 531 5.36 -3.99 0.40
C ALA A 531 6.48 -3.01 0.80
N GLY A 532 6.55 -2.61 2.07
CA GLY A 532 7.54 -1.68 2.59
C GLY A 532 8.64 -2.40 3.38
N ILE A 533 9.88 -2.22 2.96
CA ILE A 533 11.07 -2.79 3.59
C ILE A 533 11.95 -1.64 4.10
N VAL A 534 12.32 -1.69 5.39
CA VAL A 534 13.27 -0.73 5.95
C VAL A 534 14.50 -1.47 6.43
N VAL A 535 15.68 -1.01 6.00
CA VAL A 535 16.98 -1.63 6.26
C VAL A 535 17.75 -0.76 7.25
N TYR A 536 18.31 -1.38 8.28
CA TYR A 536 19.02 -0.73 9.37
C TYR A 536 20.48 -1.15 9.36
N GLY A 537 21.38 -0.17 9.30
CA GLY A 537 22.81 -0.34 9.47
C GLY A 537 23.22 -0.53 10.94
N GLU A 538 24.46 -0.91 11.15
CA GLU A 538 25.04 -1.29 12.46
C GLU A 538 24.93 -0.21 13.55
N ASN A 539 24.74 1.04 13.18
CA ASN A 539 24.63 2.17 14.12
C ASN A 539 23.17 2.52 14.49
N ALA A 540 22.18 1.78 13.99
CA ALA A 540 20.79 2.08 14.27
C ALA A 540 20.42 1.69 15.72
N ASP A 541 19.80 2.61 16.45
CA ASP A 541 19.25 2.33 17.78
C ASP A 541 17.91 1.59 17.64
N MET A 542 17.95 0.27 17.79
CA MET A 542 16.77 -0.58 17.63
C MET A 542 15.76 -0.43 18.75
N LEU A 543 16.15 0.02 19.95
CA LEU A 543 15.22 0.35 21.04
C LEU A 543 14.42 1.60 20.68
N ASP A 544 15.14 2.64 20.23
CA ASP A 544 14.53 3.87 19.76
C ASP A 544 13.52 3.63 18.63
N GLN A 545 13.86 2.76 17.65
CA GLN A 545 12.95 2.35 16.59
C GLN A 545 11.73 1.57 17.12
N ALA A 546 11.91 0.69 18.10
CA ALA A 546 10.80 -0.07 18.70
C ALA A 546 9.84 0.84 19.47
N ILE A 547 10.36 1.83 20.20
CA ILE A 547 9.56 2.87 20.88
C ILE A 547 8.78 3.69 19.87
N ALA A 548 9.44 4.18 18.81
CA ALA A 548 8.81 4.97 17.77
C ALA A 548 7.65 4.23 17.08
N CYS A 549 7.87 2.97 16.71
CA CYS A 549 6.83 2.12 16.12
C CYS A 549 5.68 1.82 17.11
N SER A 550 5.97 1.63 18.39
CA SER A 550 4.94 1.45 19.41
C SER A 550 4.07 2.71 19.57
N ARG A 551 4.70 3.88 19.58
CA ARG A 551 4.02 5.19 19.59
C ARG A 551 3.21 5.42 18.31
N PHE A 552 3.69 4.98 17.15
CA PHE A 552 2.93 5.00 15.89
C PHE A 552 1.60 4.26 16.06
N TYR A 553 1.61 2.99 16.49
CA TYR A 553 0.38 2.22 16.69
C TYR A 553 -0.56 2.81 17.73
N GLN A 554 -0.03 3.41 18.79
CA GLN A 554 -0.86 4.09 19.80
C GLN A 554 -1.63 5.25 19.20
N ARG A 555 -0.99 6.05 18.36
CA ARG A 555 -1.59 7.25 17.74
C ARG A 555 -2.55 6.91 16.61
N GLU A 556 -2.24 5.88 15.83
CA GLU A 556 -3.05 5.45 14.70
C GLU A 556 -4.23 4.54 15.10
N SER A 557 -4.33 4.18 16.36
CA SER A 557 -5.47 3.40 16.85
C SER A 557 -6.76 4.22 16.79
N CYS A 558 -7.78 3.71 16.07
CA CYS A 558 -9.11 4.35 16.02
C CYS A 558 -9.85 4.34 17.38
N GLY A 559 -9.34 3.59 18.37
CA GLY A 559 -9.91 3.52 19.71
C GLY A 559 -11.18 2.65 19.84
N LYS A 560 -11.70 2.04 18.78
CA LYS A 560 -12.94 1.27 18.80
C LYS A 560 -12.86 0.04 19.71
N CYS A 561 -11.90 -0.85 19.48
CA CYS A 561 -11.80 -2.09 20.27
C CYS A 561 -10.86 -1.96 21.47
N VAL A 562 -11.27 -2.50 22.59
CA VAL A 562 -10.52 -2.43 23.87
C VAL A 562 -9.11 -2.99 23.78
N PRO A 563 -8.86 -4.18 23.17
CA PRO A 563 -7.52 -4.76 23.14
C PRO A 563 -6.52 -3.86 22.40
N CYS A 564 -6.91 -3.21 21.31
CA CYS A 564 -6.07 -2.27 20.60
C CYS A 564 -5.90 -0.96 21.40
N ARG A 565 -7.00 -0.29 21.80
CA ARG A 565 -6.98 1.01 22.50
C ARG A 565 -6.13 0.99 23.78
N LEU A 566 -6.26 -0.02 24.61
CA LEU A 566 -5.50 -0.14 25.85
C LEU A 566 -4.15 -0.83 25.62
N GLY A 567 -4.11 -1.82 24.73
CA GLY A 567 -2.91 -2.60 24.45
C GLY A 567 -1.80 -1.77 23.82
N THR A 568 -2.10 -0.93 22.83
CA THR A 568 -1.09 -0.05 22.20
C THR A 568 -0.50 0.93 23.20
N ARG A 569 -1.31 1.49 24.10
CA ARG A 569 -0.83 2.36 25.18
C ARG A 569 0.12 1.60 26.12
N LYS A 570 -0.24 0.39 26.52
CA LYS A 570 0.60 -0.45 27.38
C LYS A 570 1.90 -0.88 26.68
N MET A 571 1.88 -1.12 25.38
CA MET A 571 3.11 -1.40 24.61
C MET A 571 4.08 -0.22 24.65
N VAL A 572 3.58 1.02 24.56
CA VAL A 572 4.42 2.24 24.73
C VAL A 572 4.97 2.30 26.15
N ASP A 573 4.13 2.13 27.18
CA ASP A 573 4.57 2.13 28.60
C ASP A 573 5.72 1.12 28.81
N PHE A 574 5.58 -0.12 28.29
CA PHE A 574 6.61 -1.14 28.37
C PHE A 574 7.89 -0.76 27.58
N ALA A 575 7.75 -0.26 26.37
CA ALA A 575 8.89 0.12 25.53
C ALA A 575 9.71 1.26 26.18
N GLU A 576 9.04 2.28 26.70
CA GLU A 576 9.68 3.41 27.38
C GLU A 576 10.32 3.02 28.72
N SER A 577 9.74 2.05 29.43
CA SER A 577 10.33 1.55 30.69
C SER A 577 11.71 0.93 30.47
N LEU A 578 12.01 0.43 29.27
CA LEU A 578 13.34 -0.10 28.92
C LEU A 578 14.44 0.98 28.89
N LEU A 579 14.07 2.26 28.71
CA LEU A 579 15.03 3.38 28.78
C LEU A 579 15.41 3.75 30.22
N LEU A 580 14.51 3.51 31.17
CA LEU A 580 14.62 4.13 32.49
C LEU A 580 15.59 3.40 33.43
N SER A 581 16.06 2.17 33.09
CA SER A 581 16.98 1.36 33.92
C SER A 581 16.67 1.44 35.43
N ALA A 582 15.36 1.54 35.78
CA ALA A 582 14.94 1.76 37.16
C ALA A 582 15.29 0.53 38.02
N PRO A 583 15.68 0.69 39.31
CA PRO A 583 15.97 -0.43 40.19
C PRO A 583 14.80 -1.41 40.37
N SER A 584 13.57 -0.98 40.09
CA SER A 584 12.35 -1.78 40.12
C SER A 584 12.04 -2.48 38.78
N PHE A 585 12.86 -2.25 37.72
CA PHE A 585 12.63 -2.85 36.42
C PHE A 585 12.99 -4.34 36.45
N ASN A 586 11.99 -5.22 36.27
CA ASN A 586 12.20 -6.65 36.11
C ASN A 586 12.05 -7.06 34.64
N PRO A 587 13.16 -7.33 33.96
CA PRO A 587 13.16 -7.61 32.53
C PRO A 587 12.34 -8.87 32.16
N VAL A 588 12.40 -9.92 32.99
CA VAL A 588 11.69 -11.17 32.73
C VAL A 588 10.17 -11.00 32.89
N GLU A 589 9.76 -10.19 33.82
CA GLU A 589 8.35 -9.86 34.04
C GLU A 589 7.81 -8.99 32.88
N THR A 590 8.60 -8.03 32.42
CA THR A 590 8.24 -7.20 31.26
C THR A 590 8.11 -8.05 30.00
N GLU A 591 9.05 -8.93 29.67
CA GLU A 591 8.97 -9.84 28.52
C GLU A 591 7.72 -10.73 28.61
N SER A 592 7.43 -11.28 29.79
CA SER A 592 6.24 -12.11 30.02
C SER A 592 4.95 -11.32 29.82
N SER A 593 4.89 -10.10 30.36
CA SER A 593 3.72 -9.21 30.25
C SER A 593 3.48 -8.80 28.80
N VAL A 594 4.53 -8.42 28.07
CA VAL A 594 4.45 -8.10 26.62
C VAL A 594 3.95 -9.30 25.84
N ARG A 595 4.43 -10.52 26.12
CA ARG A 595 3.99 -11.74 25.42
C ARG A 595 2.51 -12.05 25.65
N ILE A 596 2.02 -11.91 26.90
CA ILE A 596 0.61 -12.14 27.24
C ILE A 596 -0.27 -11.10 26.54
N LEU A 597 0.08 -9.81 26.64
CA LEU A 597 -0.68 -8.73 26.04
C LEU A 597 -0.68 -8.83 24.51
N SER A 598 0.46 -9.18 23.88
CA SER A 598 0.55 -9.45 22.44
C SER A 598 -0.46 -10.49 22.00
N ARG A 599 -0.53 -11.63 22.69
CA ARG A 599 -1.49 -12.69 22.36
C ARG A 599 -2.94 -12.22 22.45
N ILE A 600 -3.27 -11.42 23.47
CA ILE A 600 -4.61 -10.84 23.61
C ILE A 600 -4.90 -9.92 22.40
N MET A 601 -3.97 -9.01 22.08
CA MET A 601 -4.14 -8.09 20.95
C MET A 601 -4.26 -8.81 19.61
N GLU A 602 -3.39 -9.79 19.36
CA GLU A 602 -3.39 -10.60 18.13
C GLU A 602 -4.72 -11.35 17.90
N THR A 603 -5.32 -11.88 18.98
CA THR A 603 -6.50 -12.76 18.87
C THR A 603 -7.84 -12.05 19.03
N THR A 604 -7.87 -10.84 19.60
CA THR A 604 -9.13 -10.17 19.98
C THR A 604 -9.30 -8.77 19.38
N SER A 605 -8.29 -8.22 18.70
CA SER A 605 -8.45 -6.97 17.96
C SER A 605 -9.27 -7.17 16.67
N ILE A 606 -10.13 -6.22 16.34
CA ILE A 606 -11.03 -6.28 15.18
C ILE A 606 -10.26 -6.28 13.85
N CYS A 607 -9.17 -5.49 13.75
CA CYS A 607 -8.41 -5.32 12.50
C CYS A 607 -6.91 -5.57 12.67
N GLY A 608 -6.23 -5.64 11.52
CA GLY A 608 -4.78 -5.88 11.45
C GLY A 608 -3.94 -4.92 12.28
N LEU A 609 -4.33 -3.62 12.37
CA LEU A 609 -3.59 -2.64 13.16
C LEU A 609 -3.37 -3.14 14.60
N GLY A 610 -4.45 -3.48 15.30
CA GLY A 610 -4.34 -3.95 16.68
C GLY A 610 -3.66 -5.33 16.80
N GLN A 611 -3.84 -6.20 15.79
CA GLN A 611 -3.25 -7.54 15.78
C GLN A 611 -1.72 -7.52 15.68
N VAL A 612 -1.14 -6.55 14.94
CA VAL A 612 0.31 -6.48 14.71
C VAL A 612 1.04 -5.42 15.56
N ALA A 613 0.30 -4.57 16.29
CA ALA A 613 0.86 -3.43 17.01
C ALA A 613 1.94 -3.79 18.06
N SER A 614 1.95 -5.03 18.53
CA SER A 614 2.97 -5.53 19.47
C SER A 614 4.26 -5.99 18.81
N ASN A 615 4.29 -6.20 17.48
CA ASN A 615 5.41 -6.82 16.79
C ASN A 615 6.73 -6.05 16.91
N PRO A 616 6.78 -4.71 16.86
CA PRO A 616 8.04 -3.99 17.04
C PRO A 616 8.70 -4.27 18.39
N LEU A 617 7.97 -4.11 19.49
CA LEU A 617 8.52 -4.35 20.82
C LEU A 617 8.81 -5.84 21.06
N LYS A 618 7.91 -6.72 20.62
CA LYS A 618 8.09 -8.18 20.75
C LYS A 618 9.36 -8.66 20.02
N SER A 619 9.61 -8.18 18.81
CA SER A 619 10.82 -8.54 18.05
C SER A 619 12.09 -7.91 18.64
N TYR A 620 12.02 -6.68 19.13
CA TYR A 620 13.13 -6.07 19.85
C TYR A 620 13.54 -6.90 21.07
N LEU A 621 12.60 -7.24 21.95
CA LEU A 621 12.86 -8.07 23.12
C LEU A 621 13.41 -9.46 22.77
N ARG A 622 12.96 -10.03 21.66
CA ARG A 622 13.42 -11.35 21.21
C ARG A 622 14.84 -11.36 20.66
N TYR A 623 15.22 -10.34 19.88
CA TYR A 623 16.42 -10.40 19.06
C TYR A 623 17.52 -9.41 19.44
N PHE A 624 17.17 -8.26 20.03
CA PHE A 624 18.13 -7.17 20.27
C PHE A 624 18.36 -6.92 21.75
N TRP A 625 17.42 -7.32 22.60
CA TRP A 625 17.58 -7.12 24.02
C TRP A 625 18.46 -8.19 24.64
N GLN A 626 19.69 -7.81 25.06
CA GLN A 626 20.62 -8.72 25.71
C GLN A 626 20.29 -8.81 27.22
N LYS A 627 19.95 -10.01 27.69
CA LYS A 627 19.80 -10.30 29.12
C LYS A 627 21.17 -10.17 29.77
N GLY A 628 21.50 -9.02 30.34
CA GLY A 628 22.68 -8.91 31.19
C GLY A 628 23.66 -7.78 30.92
N ASN A 629 23.40 -6.81 30.06
CA ASN A 629 24.19 -5.58 30.08
C ASN A 629 23.68 -4.64 31.17
N SER A 630 24.10 -4.92 32.43
CA SER A 630 24.36 -3.89 33.41
C SER A 630 25.44 -3.00 32.81
N HIS A 631 25.11 -1.85 32.26
CA HIS A 631 26.06 -0.79 32.02
C HIS A 631 26.59 -0.33 33.40
N GLY A 632 27.73 -0.89 33.76
CA GLY A 632 28.42 -0.62 35.00
C GLY A 632 29.84 -1.09 34.86
N GLN A 633 30.66 -0.35 34.12
CA GLN A 633 32.02 0.04 34.51
C GLN A 633 32.55 1.08 33.53
#